data_59dbe5dd6642ca7536fa73637b189b48
#
_entry.id   59dbe5dd6642ca7536fa73637b189b48
#
_cell.length_a   1.000
_cell.length_b   1.000
_cell.length_c   1.000
_cell.angle_alpha   90.00
_cell.angle_beta   90.00
_cell.angle_gamma   90.00
#
_symmetry.space_group_name_H-M   'P 1'
#
loop_
_entity.id
_entity.type
_entity.pdbx_description
1 polymer ?
#
loop_
_entity_poly.entity_id
_entity_poly.type
_entity_poly.pdbx_seq_one_letter_code
_entity_poly.pdbx_strand_id
1 'polypeptide(L)'
;MNCIGLRKSLPLRAAALLCTAAAVLSAAALPLCSAAEVDAGDTPEERAAAVSAVADGIIEWKKLDNGSSADGYLINETYLELAGSTPGDWYQIGLSRLGVEDNYAGYLAVIRDRVEERYRDPGKLSAAKATEWHRISLAVLASGGDPRALGTDESGVPIDLIAD
;
A
#
# COMPACT_ATOMS: atom_id res chain seq x y z
N MET A 1 35.51 30.81 60.39
CA MET A 1 34.82 31.51 59.28
C MET A 1 33.87 30.52 58.66
N ASN A 2 32.56 30.78 58.80
CA ASN A 2 31.45 29.89 58.46
C ASN A 2 31.12 29.99 56.98
N CYS A 3 30.99 28.85 56.31
CA CYS A 3 30.27 28.76 55.04
C CYS A 3 29.07 27.81 55.24
N ILE A 4 27.89 28.41 55.27
CA ILE A 4 26.58 27.76 55.37
C ILE A 4 26.20 27.25 53.99
N GLY A 5 26.05 25.94 53.84
CA GLY A 5 25.51 25.32 52.64
C GLY A 5 23.99 25.33 52.65
N LEU A 6 23.42 26.05 51.72
CA LEU A 6 21.96 26.09 51.52
C LEU A 6 21.50 24.88 50.69
N ARG A 7 20.96 23.86 51.31
CA ARG A 7 20.18 22.82 50.64
C ARG A 7 18.81 23.38 50.24
N LYS A 8 18.60 23.65 48.96
CA LYS A 8 17.24 23.91 48.40
C LYS A 8 16.55 22.58 48.22
N SER A 9 15.58 22.30 49.08
CA SER A 9 14.61 21.22 48.88
C SER A 9 13.63 21.59 47.73
N LEU A 10 13.61 20.79 46.66
CA LEU A 10 12.59 20.89 45.63
C LEU A 10 11.23 20.49 46.23
N PRO A 11 10.17 21.20 45.95
CA PRO A 11 8.85 20.87 46.48
C PRO A 11 8.30 19.59 45.84
N LEU A 12 7.79 18.73 46.67
CA LEU A 12 7.20 17.41 46.37
C LEU A 12 6.04 17.42 45.36
N ARG A 13 5.63 18.61 44.89
CA ARG A 13 4.55 18.81 43.93
C ARG A 13 4.99 18.65 42.44
N ALA A 14 6.27 18.68 42.15
CA ALA A 14 6.77 18.51 40.79
C ALA A 14 6.89 17.04 40.37
N ALA A 15 6.93 16.09 41.30
CA ALA A 15 7.03 14.66 40.99
C ALA A 15 5.68 14.02 40.63
N ALA A 16 4.56 14.63 41.04
CA ALA A 16 3.23 14.08 40.76
C ALA A 16 2.71 14.39 39.33
N LEU A 17 3.24 15.42 38.69
CA LEU A 17 2.83 15.81 37.32
C LEU A 17 3.57 15.02 36.20
N LEU A 18 4.71 14.42 36.51
CA LEU A 18 5.45 13.60 35.55
C LEU A 18 4.92 12.16 35.43
N CYS A 19 4.25 11.65 36.49
CA CYS A 19 3.65 10.31 36.44
C CYS A 19 2.31 10.26 35.68
N THR A 20 1.60 11.37 35.55
CA THR A 20 0.30 11.41 34.84
C THR A 20 0.48 11.56 33.32
N ALA A 21 1.58 12.14 32.87
CA ALA A 21 1.87 12.25 31.44
C ALA A 21 2.30 10.92 30.79
N ALA A 22 2.90 10.02 31.56
CA ALA A 22 3.32 8.70 31.08
C ALA A 22 2.15 7.70 30.94
N ALA A 23 1.05 7.92 31.69
CA ALA A 23 -0.10 7.02 31.66
C ALA A 23 -1.05 7.28 30.48
N VAL A 24 -1.00 8.47 29.86
CA VAL A 24 -1.88 8.83 28.73
C VAL A 24 -1.28 8.42 27.38
N LEU A 25 0.04 8.19 27.28
CA LEU A 25 0.67 7.68 26.04
C LEU A 25 0.56 6.15 25.87
N SER A 26 0.11 5.41 26.89
CA SER A 26 -0.05 3.95 26.80
C SER A 26 -1.42 3.48 26.28
N ALA A 27 -2.36 4.38 26.02
CA ALA A 27 -3.71 4.01 25.58
C ALA A 27 -3.94 4.12 24.07
N ALA A 28 -2.93 4.53 23.30
CA ALA A 28 -2.95 4.50 21.85
C ALA A 28 -2.07 3.34 21.30
N ALA A 29 -2.09 2.19 21.97
CA ALA A 29 -1.74 0.95 21.31
C ALA A 29 -2.89 0.67 20.34
N LEU A 30 -2.70 1.08 19.07
CA LEU A 30 -3.45 0.54 17.96
C LEU A 30 -3.51 -0.98 18.19
N PRO A 31 -4.65 -1.62 18.01
CA PRO A 31 -4.65 -3.07 17.98
C PRO A 31 -3.70 -3.46 16.85
N LEU A 32 -2.46 -3.84 17.22
CA LEU A 32 -1.63 -4.61 16.34
C LEU A 32 -2.53 -5.73 15.84
N CYS A 33 -2.72 -5.79 14.53
CA CYS A 33 -3.43 -6.85 13.84
C CYS A 33 -3.02 -8.17 14.53
N SER A 34 -3.89 -8.68 15.39
CA SER A 34 -3.70 -10.00 15.96
C SER A 34 -3.82 -10.91 14.77
N ALA A 35 -2.69 -11.41 14.28
CA ALA A 35 -2.72 -12.49 13.32
C ALA A 35 -3.54 -13.58 14.00
N ALA A 36 -4.76 -13.81 13.52
CA ALA A 36 -5.57 -14.92 13.98
C ALA A 36 -4.72 -16.17 13.73
N GLU A 37 -4.30 -16.84 14.80
CA GLU A 37 -3.69 -18.15 14.67
C GLU A 37 -4.74 -19.03 14.02
N VAL A 38 -4.50 -19.38 12.75
CA VAL A 38 -5.34 -20.34 12.04
C VAL A 38 -5.06 -21.71 12.68
N ASP A 39 -5.98 -22.16 13.53
CA ASP A 39 -5.90 -23.49 14.14
C ASP A 39 -5.96 -24.55 13.02
N ALA A 40 -5.17 -25.62 13.19
CA ALA A 40 -5.17 -26.75 12.26
C ALA A 40 -6.53 -27.48 12.17
N GLY A 41 -7.49 -27.11 13.01
CA GLY A 41 -8.87 -27.61 13.05
C GLY A 41 -9.89 -26.80 12.26
N ASP A 42 -9.53 -25.59 11.74
CA ASP A 42 -10.47 -24.74 11.03
C ASP A 42 -10.94 -25.34 9.70
N THR A 43 -12.22 -25.21 9.42
CA THR A 43 -12.77 -25.58 8.11
C THR A 43 -12.22 -24.66 7.00
N PRO A 44 -12.26 -25.09 5.73
CA PRO A 44 -11.88 -24.22 4.61
C PRO A 44 -12.65 -22.89 4.60
N GLU A 45 -13.91 -22.90 4.99
CA GLU A 45 -14.79 -21.73 5.07
C GLU A 45 -14.36 -20.78 6.17
N GLU A 46 -14.03 -21.27 7.35
CA GLU A 46 -13.52 -20.47 8.47
C GLU A 46 -12.19 -19.81 8.12
N ARG A 47 -11.29 -20.54 7.47
CA ARG A 47 -10.03 -19.98 6.97
C ARG A 47 -10.24 -18.90 5.91
N ALA A 48 -11.16 -19.12 4.98
CA ALA A 48 -11.49 -18.13 3.96
C ALA A 48 -12.06 -16.85 4.58
N ALA A 49 -12.94 -16.99 5.57
CA ALA A 49 -13.51 -15.85 6.29
C ALA A 49 -12.43 -15.08 7.09
N ALA A 50 -11.51 -15.77 7.74
CA ALA A 50 -10.40 -15.14 8.46
C ALA A 50 -9.46 -14.39 7.51
N VAL A 51 -9.13 -14.96 6.35
CA VAL A 51 -8.31 -14.32 5.32
C VAL A 51 -9.01 -13.07 4.77
N SER A 52 -10.33 -13.16 4.49
CA SER A 52 -11.11 -12.01 4.03
C SER A 52 -11.08 -10.87 5.05
N ALA A 53 -11.32 -11.16 6.33
CA ALA A 53 -11.32 -10.16 7.39
C ALA A 53 -9.96 -9.44 7.52
N VAL A 54 -8.85 -10.17 7.37
CA VAL A 54 -7.51 -9.57 7.36
C VAL A 54 -7.31 -8.70 6.13
N ALA A 55 -7.73 -9.17 4.95
CA ALA A 55 -7.63 -8.42 3.71
C ALA A 55 -8.43 -7.11 3.78
N ASP A 56 -9.67 -7.16 4.29
CA ASP A 56 -10.53 -6.00 4.46
C ASP A 56 -9.89 -4.96 5.40
N GLY A 57 -9.31 -5.40 6.52
CA GLY A 57 -8.60 -4.54 7.46
C GLY A 57 -7.36 -3.87 6.84
N ILE A 58 -6.61 -4.59 6.00
CA ILE A 58 -5.46 -4.03 5.28
C ILE A 58 -5.91 -2.99 4.26
N ILE A 59 -6.99 -3.25 3.53
CA ILE A 59 -7.55 -2.35 2.53
C ILE A 59 -8.05 -1.06 3.19
N GLU A 60 -8.80 -1.19 4.29
CA GLU A 60 -9.30 -0.04 5.05
C GLU A 60 -8.15 0.83 5.59
N TRP A 61 -7.17 0.19 6.22
CA TRP A 61 -5.97 0.89 6.68
C TRP A 61 -5.28 1.62 5.54
N LYS A 62 -5.10 0.96 4.39
CA LYS A 62 -4.41 1.57 3.24
C LYS A 62 -5.19 2.70 2.61
N LYS A 63 -6.53 2.63 2.59
CA LYS A 63 -7.39 3.74 2.16
C LYS A 63 -7.14 4.97 3.03
N LEU A 64 -7.15 4.80 4.36
CA LEU A 64 -6.91 5.88 5.31
C LEU A 64 -5.49 6.48 5.17
N ASP A 65 -4.46 5.62 5.06
CA ASP A 65 -3.07 6.00 4.85
C ASP A 65 -2.88 6.83 3.57
N ASN A 66 -3.67 6.53 2.55
CA ASN A 66 -3.65 7.18 1.23
C ASN A 66 -4.61 8.40 1.14
N GLY A 67 -5.25 8.78 2.23
CA GLY A 67 -6.17 9.92 2.30
C GLY A 67 -7.55 9.67 1.70
N SER A 68 -7.93 8.42 1.43
CA SER A 68 -9.28 8.06 1.03
C SER A 68 -10.20 7.91 2.24
N SER A 69 -11.51 8.09 2.03
CA SER A 69 -12.52 7.69 3.01
C SER A 69 -12.70 6.16 3.00
N ALA A 70 -13.31 5.62 4.05
CA ALA A 70 -13.62 4.18 4.12
C ALA A 70 -14.46 3.70 2.94
N ASP A 71 -15.42 4.51 2.48
CA ASP A 71 -16.29 4.22 1.34
C ASP A 71 -15.68 4.62 -0.02
N GLY A 72 -14.51 5.28 -0.02
CA GLY A 72 -13.83 5.72 -1.23
C GLY A 72 -13.02 4.60 -1.89
N TYR A 73 -12.54 4.86 -3.11
CA TYR A 73 -11.58 4.00 -3.79
C TYR A 73 -10.18 4.11 -3.16
N LEU A 74 -9.47 2.98 -3.07
CA LEU A 74 -8.05 3.00 -2.74
C LEU A 74 -7.26 3.64 -3.88
N ILE A 75 -7.61 3.33 -5.13
CA ILE A 75 -6.97 3.86 -6.34
C ILE A 75 -7.53 5.26 -6.62
N ASN A 76 -7.18 6.21 -5.75
CA ASN A 76 -7.43 7.63 -5.90
C ASN A 76 -6.28 8.33 -6.63
N GLU A 77 -6.33 9.65 -6.81
CA GLU A 77 -5.30 10.43 -7.51
C GLU A 77 -3.89 10.21 -6.89
N THR A 78 -3.78 10.21 -5.56
CA THR A 78 -2.50 9.97 -4.86
C THR A 78 -1.98 8.57 -5.13
N TYR A 79 -2.84 7.57 -5.17
CA TYR A 79 -2.44 6.20 -5.44
C TYR A 79 -2.03 6.00 -6.91
N LEU A 80 -2.66 6.69 -7.85
CA LEU A 80 -2.31 6.64 -9.28
C LEU A 80 -0.86 7.08 -9.54
N GLU A 81 -0.27 7.91 -8.67
CA GLU A 81 1.15 8.25 -8.74
C GLU A 81 2.07 7.04 -8.54
N LEU A 82 1.59 5.96 -7.95
CA LEU A 82 2.33 4.72 -7.73
C LEU A 82 2.17 3.71 -8.87
N ALA A 83 1.31 3.95 -9.86
CA ALA A 83 1.08 3.02 -10.95
C ALA A 83 2.39 2.72 -11.71
N GLY A 84 2.62 1.47 -12.08
CA GLY A 84 3.88 1.03 -12.68
C GLY A 84 5.06 0.88 -11.70
N SER A 85 4.86 1.18 -10.41
CA SER A 85 5.84 0.94 -9.35
C SER A 85 5.57 -0.38 -8.61
N THR A 86 6.59 -0.93 -7.96
CA THR A 86 6.45 -2.18 -7.21
C THR A 86 5.36 -2.11 -6.13
N PRO A 87 5.32 -1.09 -5.25
CA PRO A 87 4.28 -1.01 -4.22
C PRO A 87 2.88 -0.79 -4.81
N GLY A 88 2.74 0.02 -5.87
CA GLY A 88 1.44 0.29 -6.49
C GLY A 88 0.87 -0.94 -7.17
N ASP A 89 1.66 -1.59 -8.02
CA ASP A 89 1.18 -2.69 -8.85
C ASP A 89 0.76 -3.90 -8.01
N TRP A 90 1.52 -4.28 -6.97
CA TRP A 90 1.17 -5.45 -6.15
C TRP A 90 -0.11 -5.26 -5.34
N TYR A 91 -0.36 -4.05 -4.79
CA TYR A 91 -1.63 -3.77 -4.12
C TYR A 91 -2.81 -3.79 -5.10
N GLN A 92 -2.65 -3.18 -6.27
CA GLN A 92 -3.70 -3.16 -7.30
C GLN A 92 -4.02 -4.57 -7.79
N ILE A 93 -3.00 -5.42 -8.04
CA ILE A 93 -3.18 -6.83 -8.39
C ILE A 93 -3.93 -7.57 -7.27
N GLY A 94 -3.55 -7.33 -6.01
CA GLY A 94 -4.21 -7.91 -4.84
C GLY A 94 -5.69 -7.54 -4.74
N LEU A 95 -6.03 -6.26 -4.89
CA LEU A 95 -7.41 -5.76 -4.88
C LEU A 95 -8.27 -6.44 -5.96
N SER A 96 -7.74 -6.49 -7.19
CA SER A 96 -8.44 -7.12 -8.30
C SER A 96 -8.66 -8.62 -8.06
N ARG A 97 -7.67 -9.34 -7.52
CA ARG A 97 -7.77 -10.77 -7.20
C ARG A 97 -8.75 -11.07 -6.06
N LEU A 98 -8.97 -10.13 -5.16
CA LEU A 98 -9.99 -10.19 -4.12
C LEU A 98 -11.39 -9.81 -4.63
N GLY A 99 -11.51 -9.34 -5.86
CA GLY A 99 -12.78 -8.89 -6.44
C GLY A 99 -13.29 -7.56 -5.85
N VAL A 100 -12.40 -6.76 -5.26
CA VAL A 100 -12.75 -5.45 -4.73
C VAL A 100 -13.04 -4.50 -5.89
N GLU A 101 -14.16 -3.78 -5.83
CA GLU A 101 -14.47 -2.74 -6.81
C GLU A 101 -13.61 -1.51 -6.55
N ASP A 102 -12.87 -1.05 -7.56
CA ASP A 102 -11.98 0.10 -7.46
C ASP A 102 -11.73 0.74 -8.83
N ASN A 103 -10.95 1.83 -8.90
CA ASN A 103 -10.68 2.58 -10.12
C ASN A 103 -9.60 1.92 -11.01
N TYR A 104 -9.85 0.70 -11.44
CA TYR A 104 -8.91 -0.05 -12.32
C TYR A 104 -8.74 0.61 -13.69
N ALA A 105 -9.78 1.25 -14.22
CA ALA A 105 -9.69 1.93 -15.50
C ALA A 105 -8.72 3.13 -15.45
N GLY A 106 -8.76 3.90 -14.36
CA GLY A 106 -7.78 4.98 -14.14
C GLY A 106 -6.38 4.45 -13.98
N TYR A 107 -6.21 3.33 -13.24
CA TYR A 107 -4.90 2.70 -13.08
C TYR A 107 -4.32 2.20 -14.40
N LEU A 108 -5.14 1.54 -15.22
CA LEU A 108 -4.74 1.06 -16.55
C LEU A 108 -4.33 2.21 -17.47
N ALA A 109 -5.05 3.33 -17.45
CA ALA A 109 -4.72 4.50 -18.24
C ALA A 109 -3.32 5.05 -17.89
N VAL A 110 -3.02 5.19 -16.59
CA VAL A 110 -1.72 5.69 -16.13
C VAL A 110 -0.59 4.70 -16.46
N ILE A 111 -0.80 3.39 -16.28
CA ILE A 111 0.21 2.38 -16.70
C ILE A 111 0.49 2.49 -18.18
N ARG A 112 -0.55 2.57 -19.02
CA ARG A 112 -0.39 2.69 -20.47
C ARG A 112 0.45 3.91 -20.82
N ASP A 113 0.11 5.09 -20.29
CA ASP A 113 0.82 6.33 -20.58
C ASP A 113 2.31 6.25 -20.18
N ARG A 114 2.60 5.64 -19.02
CA ARG A 114 3.99 5.41 -18.56
C ARG A 114 4.76 4.41 -19.41
N VAL A 115 4.11 3.36 -19.89
CA VAL A 115 4.75 2.39 -20.78
C VAL A 115 5.02 3.03 -22.13
N GLU A 116 4.07 3.78 -22.70
CA GLU A 116 4.27 4.53 -23.94
C GLU A 116 5.44 5.53 -23.82
N GLU A 117 5.55 6.25 -22.71
CA GLU A 117 6.67 7.15 -22.43
C GLU A 117 8.00 6.40 -22.43
N ARG A 118 8.07 5.23 -21.78
CA ARG A 118 9.26 4.39 -21.72
C ARG A 118 9.64 3.81 -23.09
N TYR A 119 8.69 3.58 -23.98
CA TYR A 119 8.94 3.13 -25.35
C TYR A 119 9.42 4.25 -26.26
N ARG A 120 9.19 5.52 -25.89
CA ARG A 120 9.81 6.68 -26.56
C ARG A 120 11.26 6.88 -26.08
N ASP A 121 11.52 6.79 -24.77
CA ASP A 121 12.84 6.97 -24.17
C ASP A 121 12.94 6.17 -22.86
N PRO A 122 13.80 5.17 -22.76
CA PRO A 122 14.90 4.72 -23.61
C PRO A 122 14.52 3.68 -24.70
N GLY A 123 13.27 3.55 -25.10
CA GLY A 123 12.83 2.68 -26.17
C GLY A 123 12.14 1.39 -25.70
N LYS A 124 12.22 1.03 -24.42
CA LYS A 124 11.43 -0.05 -23.80
C LYS A 124 11.61 -0.12 -22.28
N LEU A 125 10.90 -1.05 -21.64
CA LEU A 125 11.09 -1.37 -20.23
C LEU A 125 12.51 -1.91 -19.97
N SER A 126 12.84 -2.16 -18.71
CA SER A 126 14.20 -2.57 -18.32
C SER A 126 14.67 -3.83 -19.03
N ALA A 127 15.76 -3.76 -19.77
CA ALA A 127 16.39 -4.92 -20.41
C ALA A 127 16.99 -5.93 -19.40
N ALA A 128 17.23 -5.49 -18.14
CA ALA A 128 17.88 -6.31 -17.11
C ALA A 128 16.91 -6.87 -16.06
N LYS A 129 15.65 -6.41 -16.04
CA LYS A 129 14.68 -6.72 -14.96
C LYS A 129 13.42 -7.36 -15.54
N ALA A 130 13.48 -8.65 -15.86
CA ALA A 130 12.29 -9.41 -16.28
C ALA A 130 11.11 -9.27 -15.32
N THR A 131 11.37 -9.08 -14.02
CA THR A 131 10.34 -8.86 -13.01
C THR A 131 9.53 -7.57 -13.24
N GLU A 132 10.09 -6.54 -13.88
CA GLU A 132 9.35 -5.33 -14.24
C GLU A 132 8.29 -5.65 -15.32
N TRP A 133 8.69 -6.37 -16.37
CA TRP A 133 7.80 -6.81 -17.44
C TRP A 133 6.65 -7.66 -16.94
N HIS A 134 6.95 -8.67 -16.13
CA HIS A 134 5.95 -9.56 -15.56
C HIS A 134 4.99 -8.82 -14.64
N ARG A 135 5.50 -7.95 -13.76
CA ARG A 135 4.66 -7.18 -12.84
C ARG A 135 3.71 -6.25 -13.58
N ILE A 136 4.21 -5.47 -14.55
CA ILE A 136 3.39 -4.55 -15.34
C ILE A 136 2.35 -5.33 -16.15
N SER A 137 2.73 -6.45 -16.79
CA SER A 137 1.78 -7.31 -17.51
C SER A 137 0.67 -7.83 -16.60
N LEU A 138 1.00 -8.27 -15.39
CA LEU A 138 0.02 -8.71 -14.40
C LEU A 138 -0.89 -7.56 -13.94
N ALA A 139 -0.35 -6.37 -13.73
CA ALA A 139 -1.14 -5.20 -13.35
C ALA A 139 -2.10 -4.76 -14.46
N VAL A 140 -1.66 -4.83 -15.71
CA VAL A 140 -2.51 -4.59 -16.90
C VAL A 140 -3.66 -5.59 -16.95
N LEU A 141 -3.39 -6.89 -16.83
CA LEU A 141 -4.42 -7.93 -16.79
C LEU A 141 -5.39 -7.74 -15.63
N ALA A 142 -4.87 -7.44 -14.43
CA ALA A 142 -5.68 -7.19 -13.25
C ALA A 142 -6.56 -5.94 -13.37
N SER A 143 -6.16 -4.98 -14.20
CA SER A 143 -6.97 -3.79 -14.52
C SER A 143 -7.95 -4.00 -15.68
N GLY A 144 -8.02 -5.22 -16.24
CA GLY A 144 -8.90 -5.55 -17.38
C GLY A 144 -8.33 -5.18 -18.75
N GLY A 145 -7.03 -4.86 -18.84
CA GLY A 145 -6.32 -4.57 -20.08
C GLY A 145 -5.69 -5.82 -20.73
N ASP A 146 -5.19 -5.64 -21.96
CA ASP A 146 -4.41 -6.65 -22.68
C ASP A 146 -2.93 -6.24 -22.73
N PRO A 147 -2.02 -6.98 -22.11
CA PRO A 147 -0.59 -6.68 -22.13
C PRO A 147 0.05 -6.89 -23.52
N ARG A 148 -0.65 -7.50 -24.49
CA ARG A 148 -0.19 -7.65 -25.87
C ARG A 148 -0.55 -6.45 -26.76
N ALA A 149 -1.33 -5.52 -26.23
CA ALA A 149 -1.78 -4.34 -26.96
C ALA A 149 -1.91 -3.14 -26.01
N LEU A 150 -0.86 -2.87 -25.23
CA LEU A 150 -0.85 -1.79 -24.24
C LEU A 150 -0.31 -0.50 -24.84
N GLY A 151 -1.22 0.31 -25.41
CA GLY A 151 -0.81 1.54 -26.07
C GLY A 151 -0.01 1.33 -27.35
N THR A 152 0.75 2.33 -27.78
CA THR A 152 1.53 2.32 -29.01
C THR A 152 2.92 2.92 -28.81
N ASP A 153 3.89 2.43 -29.59
CA ASP A 153 5.21 3.05 -29.70
C ASP A 153 5.19 4.33 -30.57
N GLU A 154 6.33 4.97 -30.77
CA GLU A 154 6.46 6.17 -31.61
C GLU A 154 6.05 5.98 -33.08
N SER A 155 6.08 4.74 -33.57
CA SER A 155 5.67 4.38 -34.92
C SER A 155 4.19 4.05 -35.04
N GLY A 156 3.45 4.09 -33.94
CA GLY A 156 2.03 3.72 -33.87
C GLY A 156 1.80 2.21 -33.83
N VAL A 157 2.85 1.41 -33.59
CA VAL A 157 2.73 -0.04 -33.44
C VAL A 157 2.30 -0.37 -32.01
N PRO A 158 1.32 -1.29 -31.82
CA PRO A 158 0.94 -1.72 -30.48
C PRO A 158 2.12 -2.33 -29.70
N ILE A 159 2.24 -1.93 -28.44
CA ILE A 159 3.27 -2.45 -27.53
C ILE A 159 2.81 -3.81 -27.02
N ASP A 160 3.60 -4.86 -27.26
CA ASP A 160 3.37 -6.23 -26.77
C ASP A 160 4.37 -6.55 -25.65
N LEU A 161 3.94 -6.38 -24.39
CA LEU A 161 4.76 -6.65 -23.22
C LEU A 161 5.08 -8.15 -23.02
N ILE A 162 4.45 -9.03 -23.79
CA ILE A 162 4.66 -10.48 -23.69
C ILE A 162 5.69 -10.95 -24.74
N ALA A 163 5.72 -10.30 -25.90
CA ALA A 163 6.63 -10.65 -26.99
C ALA A 163 8.00 -9.97 -26.87
N ASP A 164 8.08 -8.79 -26.26
CA ASP A 164 9.29 -7.98 -26.11
C ASP A 164 10.18 -8.43 -24.96
#